data_8e7291f9f02b82bcbaa2d9f10b782f48
#
_entry.id   8e7291f9f02b82bcbaa2d9f10b782f48
#
_cell.length_a   1.000
_cell.length_b   1.000
_cell.length_c   1.000
_cell.angle_alpha   90.00
_cell.angle_beta   90.00
_cell.angle_gamma   90.00
#
_symmetry.space_group_name_H-M   'P 1'
#
loop_
_entity.id
_entity.type
_entity.pdbx_description
1 polymer ?
#
loop_
_entity_poly.entity_id
_entity_poly.type
_entity_poly.pdbx_seq_one_letter_code
_entity_poly.pdbx_strand_id
1 'polypeptide(L)'
;KRRTQQLRSTPEVLNSSQHSLQRAQFSRYAVNIVERLQNAGYQAYLVGGCVRDMLLNITPKDFDVATSATPEQVRAEFRNARIIGRRFKLVHIHFGREIIEVATFRANHPQNDEEEDSNQSSRNESGRILRDNVYGTLEEDAQRRDFTVNALYYDPVSERILDYANGVHDIRNRLLRLIGDPQQRYQEDPVRMLRAVRFAAKLNFGIEKHTAEPIRELAPMLREIPSARLFEEVLKLFLSGNASDTFEMLVDLELF
;
A
#
# COMPACT_ATOMS: atom_id res chain seq x y z
N LYS A 1 22.54 -15.49 -9.89
CA LYS A 1 21.14 -15.42 -10.42
C LYS A 1 20.32 -14.68 -9.40
N ARG A 2 19.95 -13.43 -9.69
CA ARG A 2 19.02 -12.63 -8.85
C ARG A 2 17.67 -13.34 -8.87
N ARG A 3 17.22 -13.85 -7.73
CA ARG A 3 15.84 -14.33 -7.59
C ARG A 3 14.97 -13.09 -7.35
N THR A 4 14.43 -12.54 -8.42
CA THR A 4 13.28 -11.62 -8.31
C THR A 4 12.17 -12.36 -7.59
N GLN A 5 11.61 -11.78 -6.54
CA GLN A 5 10.49 -12.38 -5.83
C GLN A 5 9.31 -12.47 -6.80
N GLN A 6 9.01 -13.66 -7.29
CA GLN A 6 7.81 -13.90 -8.09
C GLN A 6 6.61 -13.73 -7.16
N LEU A 7 5.82 -12.72 -7.43
CA LEU A 7 4.48 -12.60 -6.88
C LEU A 7 3.66 -13.82 -7.31
N ARG A 8 2.82 -14.28 -6.40
CA ARG A 8 1.93 -15.40 -6.70
C ARG A 8 0.76 -14.91 -7.53
N SER A 9 0.40 -15.64 -8.56
CA SER A 9 -0.85 -15.40 -9.33
C SER A 9 -2.08 -15.72 -8.49
N THR A 10 -1.94 -16.61 -7.51
CA THR A 10 -2.98 -16.95 -6.53
C THR A 10 -2.46 -16.63 -5.14
N PRO A 11 -3.27 -16.00 -4.25
CA PRO A 11 -2.84 -15.65 -2.92
C PRO A 11 -2.68 -16.90 -2.05
N GLU A 12 -1.78 -16.82 -1.08
CA GLU A 12 -1.87 -17.68 0.09
C GLU A 12 -3.09 -17.23 0.90
N VAL A 13 -3.97 -18.17 1.20
CA VAL A 13 -5.16 -17.91 2.01
C VAL A 13 -4.92 -18.43 3.40
N LEU A 14 -4.80 -17.52 4.38
CA LEU A 14 -4.68 -17.90 5.79
C LEU A 14 -6.07 -17.83 6.44
N ASN A 15 -6.48 -18.93 7.05
CA ASN A 15 -7.72 -19.01 7.81
C ASN A 15 -7.53 -18.50 9.25
N SER A 16 -8.61 -18.29 9.98
CA SER A 16 -8.61 -17.78 11.36
C SER A 16 -7.75 -18.60 12.34
N SER A 17 -7.52 -19.90 12.07
CA SER A 17 -6.59 -20.73 12.86
C SER A 17 -5.10 -20.47 12.59
N GLN A 18 -4.76 -19.74 11.54
CA GLN A 18 -3.38 -19.50 11.10
C GLN A 18 -2.91 -18.05 11.42
N HIS A 19 -3.81 -17.20 11.86
CA HIS A 19 -3.54 -15.83 12.30
C HIS A 19 -4.35 -15.48 13.55
N SER A 20 -3.99 -14.36 14.22
CA SER A 20 -4.64 -13.92 15.47
C SER A 20 -5.75 -12.89 15.27
N LEU A 21 -6.08 -12.53 14.02
CA LEU A 21 -7.04 -11.47 13.74
C LEU A 21 -8.47 -11.96 13.96
N GLN A 22 -9.27 -11.10 14.58
CA GLN A 22 -10.70 -11.29 14.75
C GLN A 22 -11.44 -10.06 14.23
N ARG A 23 -12.59 -10.28 13.60
CA ARG A 23 -13.45 -9.22 13.06
C ARG A 23 -13.73 -8.10 14.07
N ALA A 24 -13.97 -8.46 15.34
CA ALA A 24 -14.30 -7.51 16.39
C ALA A 24 -13.19 -6.51 16.75
N GLN A 25 -11.96 -6.76 16.32
CA GLN A 25 -10.82 -5.88 16.57
C GLN A 25 -10.76 -4.70 15.59
N PHE A 26 -11.45 -4.79 14.45
CA PHE A 26 -11.47 -3.76 13.41
C PHE A 26 -12.59 -2.75 13.64
N SER A 27 -12.45 -1.54 13.05
CA SER A 27 -13.53 -0.56 13.08
C SER A 27 -14.83 -1.16 12.54
N ARG A 28 -15.90 -1.05 13.33
CA ARG A 28 -17.25 -1.49 12.93
C ARG A 28 -17.70 -0.84 11.62
N TYR A 29 -17.26 0.39 11.36
CA TYR A 29 -17.62 1.11 10.14
C TYR A 29 -16.88 0.55 8.94
N ALA A 30 -15.58 0.27 9.08
CA ALA A 30 -14.79 -0.35 8.03
C ALA A 30 -15.30 -1.76 7.69
N VAL A 31 -15.63 -2.57 8.70
CA VAL A 31 -16.26 -3.88 8.53
C VAL A 31 -17.60 -3.76 7.81
N ASN A 32 -18.47 -2.84 8.23
CA ASN A 32 -19.77 -2.61 7.59
C ASN A 32 -19.64 -2.20 6.11
N ILE A 33 -18.64 -1.39 5.78
CA ILE A 33 -18.35 -1.01 4.38
C ILE A 33 -18.02 -2.24 3.56
N VAL A 34 -17.11 -3.09 4.05
CA VAL A 34 -16.72 -4.32 3.34
C VAL A 34 -17.94 -5.21 3.12
N GLU A 35 -18.72 -5.49 4.18
CA GLU A 35 -19.92 -6.33 4.08
C GLU A 35 -20.94 -5.79 3.08
N ARG A 36 -21.19 -4.48 3.11
CA ARG A 36 -22.15 -3.85 2.22
C ARG A 36 -21.71 -3.92 0.76
N LEU A 37 -20.42 -3.68 0.48
CA LEU A 37 -19.88 -3.82 -0.86
C LEU A 37 -19.92 -5.28 -1.35
N GLN A 38 -19.60 -6.24 -0.49
CA GLN A 38 -19.69 -7.66 -0.84
C GLN A 38 -21.13 -8.08 -1.10
N ASN A 39 -22.10 -7.62 -0.30
CA ASN A 39 -23.53 -7.89 -0.53
C ASN A 39 -24.05 -7.24 -1.81
N ALA A 40 -23.45 -6.16 -2.27
CA ALA A 40 -23.73 -5.55 -3.57
C ALA A 40 -23.04 -6.25 -4.75
N GLY A 41 -22.28 -7.34 -4.51
CA GLY A 41 -21.63 -8.16 -5.53
C GLY A 41 -20.19 -7.72 -5.85
N TYR A 42 -19.59 -6.79 -5.11
CA TYR A 42 -18.21 -6.36 -5.29
C TYR A 42 -17.27 -7.15 -4.39
N GLN A 43 -16.03 -7.34 -4.83
CA GLN A 43 -14.95 -7.73 -3.92
C GLN A 43 -14.60 -6.55 -3.03
N ALA A 44 -14.41 -6.77 -1.73
CA ALA A 44 -13.98 -5.74 -0.79
C ALA A 44 -13.24 -6.37 0.39
N TYR A 45 -12.18 -5.71 0.85
CA TYR A 45 -11.29 -6.18 1.90
C TYR A 45 -10.77 -5.01 2.73
N LEU A 46 -10.51 -5.23 4.02
CA LEU A 46 -9.63 -4.37 4.80
C LEU A 46 -8.18 -4.59 4.33
N VAL A 47 -7.37 -3.53 4.22
CA VAL A 47 -6.09 -3.65 3.52
C VAL A 47 -4.97 -2.82 4.15
N GLY A 48 -3.74 -3.27 3.94
CA GLY A 48 -2.55 -2.46 4.17
C GLY A 48 -2.18 -2.29 5.64
N GLY A 49 -1.99 -1.03 6.05
CA GLY A 49 -1.48 -0.68 7.37
C GLY A 49 -2.30 -1.24 8.54
N CYS A 50 -3.62 -1.24 8.45
CA CYS A 50 -4.47 -1.75 9.52
C CYS A 50 -4.32 -3.27 9.71
N VAL A 51 -4.21 -4.05 8.63
CA VAL A 51 -4.03 -5.51 8.71
C VAL A 51 -2.65 -5.83 9.31
N ARG A 52 -1.59 -5.16 8.79
CA ARG A 52 -0.23 -5.30 9.32
C ARG A 52 -0.15 -4.95 10.80
N ASP A 53 -0.66 -3.78 11.19
CA ASP A 53 -0.56 -3.27 12.57
C ASP A 53 -1.28 -4.22 13.52
N MET A 54 -2.47 -4.72 13.15
CA MET A 54 -3.21 -5.72 13.94
C MET A 54 -2.45 -7.05 14.09
N LEU A 55 -1.77 -7.54 13.05
CA LEU A 55 -0.91 -8.73 13.14
C LEU A 55 0.28 -8.53 14.09
N LEU A 56 0.70 -7.28 14.27
CA LEU A 56 1.76 -6.89 15.21
C LEU A 56 1.23 -6.54 16.61
N ASN A 57 -0.07 -6.69 16.86
CA ASN A 57 -0.76 -6.25 18.08
C ASN A 57 -0.62 -4.73 18.34
N ILE A 58 -0.56 -3.94 17.28
CA ILE A 58 -0.55 -2.48 17.31
C ILE A 58 -1.95 -2.01 16.93
N THR A 59 -2.52 -1.07 17.70
CA THR A 59 -3.81 -0.46 17.35
C THR A 59 -3.64 0.44 16.12
N PRO A 60 -4.33 0.16 15.00
CA PRO A 60 -4.27 1.00 13.81
C PRO A 60 -4.85 2.38 14.08
N LYS A 61 -4.27 3.40 13.44
CA LYS A 61 -4.81 4.77 13.47
C LYS A 61 -5.97 4.92 12.48
N ASP A 62 -5.83 4.32 11.31
CA ASP A 62 -6.75 4.44 10.19
C ASP A 62 -7.07 3.06 9.63
N PHE A 63 -8.25 2.93 9.03
CA PHE A 63 -8.70 1.70 8.36
C PHE A 63 -8.97 1.99 6.90
N ASP A 64 -8.32 1.24 6.02
CA ASP A 64 -8.44 1.34 4.58
C ASP A 64 -9.18 0.12 4.02
N VAL A 65 -10.02 0.36 3.02
CA VAL A 65 -10.74 -0.66 2.28
C VAL A 65 -10.29 -0.65 0.82
N ALA A 66 -10.01 -1.81 0.26
CA ALA A 66 -9.79 -1.99 -1.17
C ALA A 66 -10.96 -2.78 -1.77
N THR A 67 -11.44 -2.39 -2.96
CA THR A 67 -12.63 -2.99 -3.59
C THR A 67 -12.52 -3.04 -5.12
N SER A 68 -13.27 -3.96 -5.73
CA SER A 68 -13.50 -3.97 -7.18
C SER A 68 -14.51 -2.91 -7.64
N ALA A 69 -15.29 -2.30 -6.72
CA ALA A 69 -16.23 -1.24 -7.05
C ALA A 69 -15.50 0.03 -7.48
N THR A 70 -15.96 0.70 -8.54
CA THR A 70 -15.45 2.02 -8.93
C THR A 70 -15.81 3.09 -7.89
N PRO A 71 -15.13 4.24 -7.86
CA PRO A 71 -15.48 5.33 -6.93
C PRO A 71 -16.94 5.76 -7.04
N GLU A 72 -17.48 5.78 -8.25
CA GLU A 72 -18.87 6.14 -8.52
C GLU A 72 -19.84 5.08 -7.97
N GLN A 73 -19.51 3.79 -8.07
CA GLN A 73 -20.28 2.69 -7.50
C GLN A 73 -20.24 2.73 -5.97
N VAL A 74 -19.07 2.95 -5.37
CA VAL A 74 -18.96 3.12 -3.91
C VAL A 74 -19.80 4.31 -3.43
N ARG A 75 -19.77 5.44 -4.16
CA ARG A 75 -20.58 6.61 -3.84
C ARG A 75 -22.10 6.33 -3.97
N ALA A 76 -22.51 5.48 -4.89
CA ALA A 76 -23.92 5.08 -5.03
C ALA A 76 -24.39 4.25 -3.83
N GLU A 77 -23.51 3.41 -3.27
CA GLU A 77 -23.80 2.60 -2.09
C GLU A 77 -23.86 3.41 -0.78
N PHE A 78 -23.07 4.48 -0.64
CA PHE A 78 -22.94 5.22 0.62
C PHE A 78 -23.27 6.69 0.45
N ARG A 79 -24.37 7.16 1.07
CA ARG A 79 -24.82 8.57 1.00
C ARG A 79 -23.83 9.57 1.61
N ASN A 80 -23.00 9.11 2.58
CA ASN A 80 -21.97 9.88 3.27
C ASN A 80 -20.58 9.76 2.61
N ALA A 81 -20.52 9.23 1.37
CA ALA A 81 -19.30 9.07 0.61
C ALA A 81 -18.98 10.32 -0.23
N ARG A 82 -17.69 10.67 -0.28
CA ARG A 82 -17.15 11.75 -1.12
C ARG A 82 -15.98 11.23 -1.94
N ILE A 83 -16.03 11.43 -3.25
CA ILE A 83 -14.91 11.14 -4.15
C ILE A 83 -13.90 12.28 -4.01
N ILE A 84 -12.65 11.93 -3.72
CA ILE A 84 -11.53 12.86 -3.56
C ILE A 84 -10.38 12.49 -4.50
N GLY A 85 -9.49 13.46 -4.72
CA GLY A 85 -8.32 13.28 -5.56
C GLY A 85 -8.58 13.50 -7.06
N ARG A 86 -7.64 14.20 -7.71
CA ARG A 86 -7.66 14.42 -9.17
C ARG A 86 -6.80 13.41 -9.91
N ARG A 87 -5.63 13.11 -9.35
CA ARG A 87 -4.65 12.19 -9.92
C ARG A 87 -4.99 10.73 -9.62
N PHE A 88 -5.41 10.49 -8.39
CA PHE A 88 -5.83 9.19 -7.88
C PHE A 88 -7.17 9.38 -7.19
N LYS A 89 -8.22 8.81 -7.76
CA LYS A 89 -9.54 8.88 -7.16
C LYS A 89 -9.64 7.91 -5.99
N LEU A 90 -10.05 8.42 -4.85
CA LEU A 90 -10.35 7.68 -3.62
C LEU A 90 -11.75 8.07 -3.15
N VAL A 91 -12.34 7.26 -2.31
CA VAL A 91 -13.62 7.59 -1.68
C VAL A 91 -13.43 7.67 -0.18
N HIS A 92 -13.75 8.82 0.42
CA HIS A 92 -13.84 8.99 1.85
C HIS A 92 -15.28 8.78 2.30
N ILE A 93 -15.52 7.83 3.19
CA ILE A 93 -16.83 7.61 3.81
C ILE A 93 -16.77 8.10 5.25
N HIS A 94 -17.63 9.07 5.57
CA HIS A 94 -17.60 9.80 6.83
C HIS A 94 -18.57 9.23 7.86
N PHE A 95 -18.08 8.85 9.04
CA PHE A 95 -18.86 8.40 10.19
C PHE A 95 -18.56 9.28 11.41
N GLY A 96 -19.15 10.46 11.44
CA GLY A 96 -18.85 11.46 12.46
C GLY A 96 -17.38 11.92 12.35
N ARG A 97 -16.56 11.55 13.33
CA ARG A 97 -15.12 11.89 13.32
C ARG A 97 -14.24 10.85 12.61
N GLU A 98 -14.76 9.65 12.39
CA GLU A 98 -14.03 8.59 11.70
C GLU A 98 -14.25 8.69 10.20
N ILE A 99 -13.18 8.61 9.43
CA ILE A 99 -13.19 8.59 7.97
C ILE A 99 -12.56 7.28 7.54
N ILE A 100 -13.29 6.51 6.73
CA ILE A 100 -12.76 5.30 6.11
C ILE A 100 -12.43 5.60 4.65
N GLU A 101 -11.18 5.37 4.27
CA GLU A 101 -10.73 5.48 2.89
C GLU A 101 -11.05 4.20 2.13
N VAL A 102 -11.70 4.34 0.97
CA VAL A 102 -12.02 3.23 0.08
C VAL A 102 -11.34 3.47 -1.26
N ALA A 103 -10.48 2.54 -1.65
CA ALA A 103 -9.76 2.57 -2.92
C ALA A 103 -10.25 1.46 -3.85
N THR A 104 -10.47 1.77 -5.12
CA THR A 104 -10.71 0.76 -6.15
C THR A 104 -9.40 0.04 -6.48
N PHE A 105 -9.44 -1.28 -6.72
CA PHE A 105 -8.28 -2.04 -7.20
C PHE A 105 -7.71 -1.40 -8.46
N ARG A 106 -6.41 -1.27 -8.51
CA ARG A 106 -5.71 -0.61 -9.62
C ARG A 106 -4.88 -1.61 -10.40
N ALA A 107 -4.89 -1.48 -11.73
CA ALA A 107 -4.08 -2.30 -12.61
C ALA A 107 -2.58 -1.93 -12.54
N ASN A 108 -1.74 -2.89 -12.88
CA ASN A 108 -0.35 -2.61 -13.23
C ASN A 108 -0.31 -1.88 -14.56
N HIS A 109 0.55 -0.86 -14.67
CA HIS A 109 0.81 -0.24 -15.97
C HIS A 109 1.77 -1.13 -16.77
N PRO A 110 1.40 -1.61 -17.96
CA PRO A 110 2.37 -2.24 -18.86
C PRO A 110 3.47 -1.24 -19.20
N GLN A 111 4.71 -1.75 -19.30
CA GLN A 111 5.86 -0.91 -19.65
C GLN A 111 5.89 -0.49 -21.12
N ASN A 112 5.01 -1.06 -21.95
CA ASN A 112 4.95 -0.87 -23.39
C ASN A 112 3.51 -0.66 -23.83
N ASP A 113 3.01 0.56 -23.80
CA ASP A 113 1.85 0.91 -24.60
C ASP A 113 2.05 2.28 -25.21
N GLU A 114 2.53 2.25 -26.46
CA GLU A 114 2.34 3.27 -27.48
C GLU A 114 0.90 3.20 -28.02
N GLU A 115 -0.11 3.13 -27.16
CA GLU A 115 -1.50 3.32 -27.58
C GLU A 115 -2.18 4.33 -26.68
N GLU A 116 -2.44 5.46 -27.31
CA GLU A 116 -3.20 6.59 -26.83
C GLU A 116 -4.63 6.17 -26.48
N ASP A 117 -4.89 5.91 -25.19
CA ASP A 117 -6.21 6.22 -24.67
C ASP A 117 -6.06 7.28 -23.56
N SER A 118 -6.22 8.52 -23.98
CA SER A 118 -5.66 9.74 -23.40
C SER A 118 -6.25 10.20 -22.06
N ASN A 119 -7.04 9.38 -21.38
CA ASN A 119 -7.76 9.84 -20.17
C ASN A 119 -7.55 9.02 -18.90
N GLN A 120 -6.92 7.84 -18.93
CA GLN A 120 -6.90 6.93 -17.77
C GLN A 120 -5.54 6.87 -17.05
N SER A 121 -4.42 6.81 -17.77
CA SER A 121 -3.10 6.90 -17.15
C SER A 121 -2.11 7.69 -18.00
N SER A 122 -1.15 8.37 -17.37
CA SER A 122 -0.07 9.07 -18.07
C SER A 122 1.22 9.04 -17.24
N ARG A 123 2.37 8.93 -17.94
CA ARG A 123 3.71 9.05 -17.35
C ARG A 123 4.44 10.23 -17.98
N ASN A 124 5.44 10.79 -17.29
CA ASN A 124 6.35 11.75 -17.88
C ASN A 124 7.53 11.02 -18.56
N GLU A 125 8.43 11.78 -19.22
CA GLU A 125 9.64 11.26 -19.89
C GLU A 125 10.58 10.48 -18.97
N SER A 126 10.49 10.68 -17.64
CA SER A 126 11.24 9.95 -16.61
C SER A 126 10.52 8.70 -16.10
N GLY A 127 9.43 8.25 -16.74
CA GLY A 127 8.66 7.05 -16.35
C GLY A 127 7.75 7.23 -15.13
N ARG A 128 7.57 8.45 -14.63
CA ARG A 128 6.71 8.72 -13.47
C ARG A 128 5.23 8.70 -13.83
N ILE A 129 4.45 8.02 -13.00
CA ILE A 129 2.99 7.97 -13.14
C ILE A 129 2.38 9.34 -12.83
N LEU A 130 1.75 9.96 -13.82
CA LEU A 130 1.05 11.24 -13.68
C LEU A 130 -0.43 11.07 -13.37
N ARG A 131 -1.07 10.04 -13.92
CA ARG A 131 -2.45 9.64 -13.63
C ARG A 131 -2.52 8.11 -13.53
N ASP A 132 -3.32 7.61 -12.61
CA ASP A 132 -3.46 6.18 -12.37
C ASP A 132 -4.90 5.89 -11.90
N ASN A 133 -5.83 5.95 -12.83
CA ASN A 133 -7.22 5.55 -12.64
C ASN A 133 -7.57 4.33 -13.49
N VAL A 134 -6.58 3.53 -13.86
CA VAL A 134 -6.81 2.23 -14.50
C VAL A 134 -7.14 1.23 -13.42
N TYR A 135 -8.36 0.72 -13.46
CA TYR A 135 -8.85 -0.26 -12.49
C TYR A 135 -8.45 -1.67 -12.91
N GLY A 136 -8.15 -2.50 -11.93
CA GLY A 136 -7.62 -3.83 -12.15
C GLY A 136 -8.20 -4.89 -11.22
N THR A 137 -7.54 -6.02 -11.17
CA THR A 137 -7.84 -7.14 -10.29
C THR A 137 -7.22 -6.95 -8.92
N LEU A 138 -7.63 -7.76 -7.94
CA LEU A 138 -7.02 -7.80 -6.61
C LEU A 138 -5.52 -8.17 -6.68
N GLU A 139 -5.15 -9.08 -7.59
CA GLU A 139 -3.76 -9.48 -7.83
C GLU A 139 -2.92 -8.29 -8.30
N GLU A 140 -3.41 -7.55 -9.31
CA GLU A 140 -2.72 -6.37 -9.84
C GLU A 140 -2.59 -5.27 -8.78
N ASP A 141 -3.61 -5.06 -7.95
CA ASP A 141 -3.54 -4.11 -6.83
C ASP A 141 -2.47 -4.52 -5.82
N ALA A 142 -2.33 -5.82 -5.52
CA ALA A 142 -1.29 -6.33 -4.64
C ALA A 142 0.11 -6.14 -5.22
N GLN A 143 0.27 -6.40 -6.53
CA GLN A 143 1.55 -6.29 -7.22
C GLN A 143 2.13 -4.88 -7.26
N ARG A 144 1.26 -3.86 -7.32
CA ARG A 144 1.68 -2.45 -7.41
C ARG A 144 1.93 -1.78 -6.07
N ARG A 145 1.57 -2.40 -4.94
CA ARG A 145 1.87 -1.87 -3.60
C ARG A 145 3.36 -1.77 -3.36
N ASP A 146 3.75 -1.02 -2.34
CA ASP A 146 5.17 -0.77 -2.04
C ASP A 146 5.82 -2.00 -1.36
N PHE A 147 5.38 -2.35 -0.16
CA PHE A 147 6.02 -3.39 0.65
C PHE A 147 5.09 -4.57 0.89
N THR A 148 5.68 -5.77 0.97
CA THR A 148 4.95 -7.03 1.20
C THR A 148 4.04 -6.95 2.41
N VAL A 149 4.52 -6.36 3.50
CA VAL A 149 3.78 -6.19 4.76
C VAL A 149 2.56 -5.26 4.65
N ASN A 150 2.48 -4.45 3.60
CA ASN A 150 1.37 -3.55 3.29
C ASN A 150 0.43 -4.10 2.21
N ALA A 151 0.70 -5.29 1.66
CA ALA A 151 -0.09 -5.95 0.61
C ALA A 151 -0.89 -7.13 1.16
N LEU A 152 -1.47 -6.96 2.32
CA LEU A 152 -2.31 -7.94 3.00
C LEU A 152 -3.76 -7.49 2.94
N TYR A 153 -4.65 -8.39 2.56
CA TYR A 153 -6.08 -8.16 2.43
C TYR A 153 -6.84 -9.07 3.41
N TYR A 154 -7.59 -8.47 4.31
CA TYR A 154 -8.39 -9.20 5.28
C TYR A 154 -9.86 -9.12 4.94
N ASP A 155 -10.49 -10.28 4.83
CA ASP A 155 -11.93 -10.42 4.69
C ASP A 155 -12.58 -10.61 6.07
N PRO A 156 -13.30 -9.61 6.59
CA PRO A 156 -13.92 -9.72 7.91
C PRO A 156 -15.16 -10.63 7.96
N VAL A 157 -15.70 -11.04 6.79
CA VAL A 157 -16.85 -11.95 6.71
C VAL A 157 -16.41 -13.40 6.86
N SER A 158 -15.37 -13.79 6.13
CA SER A 158 -14.80 -15.15 6.20
C SER A 158 -13.64 -15.26 7.20
N GLU A 159 -13.20 -14.14 7.80
CA GLU A 159 -12.04 -14.03 8.68
C GLU A 159 -10.77 -14.63 8.07
N ARG A 160 -10.50 -14.32 6.79
CA ARG A 160 -9.34 -14.82 6.03
C ARG A 160 -8.43 -13.68 5.63
N ILE A 161 -7.13 -13.98 5.58
CA ILE A 161 -6.13 -13.11 4.99
C ILE A 161 -5.76 -13.64 3.61
N LEU A 162 -5.74 -12.77 2.61
CA LEU A 162 -5.21 -13.04 1.27
C LEU A 162 -3.83 -12.38 1.15
N ASP A 163 -2.80 -13.17 0.91
CA ASP A 163 -1.40 -12.75 0.85
C ASP A 163 -0.76 -13.15 -0.48
N TYR A 164 -0.59 -12.18 -1.38
CA TYR A 164 0.04 -12.38 -2.70
C TYR A 164 1.57 -12.27 -2.65
N ALA A 165 2.12 -11.66 -1.61
CA ALA A 165 3.51 -11.20 -1.58
C ALA A 165 4.35 -11.77 -0.42
N ASN A 166 3.86 -12.78 0.31
CA ASN A 166 4.47 -13.31 1.53
C ASN A 166 4.62 -12.28 2.67
N GLY A 167 3.72 -11.33 2.75
CA GLY A 167 3.75 -10.27 3.77
C GLY A 167 3.62 -10.79 5.20
N VAL A 168 2.81 -11.83 5.43
CA VAL A 168 2.69 -12.46 6.76
C VAL A 168 4.01 -13.11 7.19
N HIS A 169 4.72 -13.76 6.27
CA HIS A 169 6.04 -14.31 6.54
C HIS A 169 7.06 -13.21 6.88
N ASP A 170 7.06 -12.10 6.12
CA ASP A 170 7.97 -10.98 6.35
C ASP A 170 7.67 -10.26 7.68
N ILE A 171 6.39 -10.13 8.07
CA ILE A 171 5.99 -9.64 9.41
C ILE A 171 6.57 -10.51 10.53
N ARG A 172 6.44 -11.84 10.42
CA ARG A 172 6.96 -12.79 11.42
C ARG A 172 8.48 -12.70 11.57
N ASN A 173 9.18 -12.44 10.46
CA ASN A 173 10.64 -12.29 10.43
C ASN A 173 11.11 -10.84 10.65
N ARG A 174 10.22 -9.90 10.93
CA ARG A 174 10.52 -8.47 11.08
C ARG A 174 11.33 -7.91 9.91
N LEU A 175 10.90 -8.22 8.70
CA LEU A 175 11.58 -7.86 7.46
C LEU A 175 10.71 -6.91 6.63
N LEU A 176 11.30 -5.81 6.18
CA LEU A 176 10.69 -4.91 5.23
C LEU A 176 11.23 -5.21 3.83
N ARG A 177 10.36 -5.69 2.96
CA ARG A 177 10.69 -6.09 1.59
C ARG A 177 9.82 -5.33 0.60
N LEU A 178 10.47 -4.75 -0.42
CA LEU A 178 9.81 -4.09 -1.54
C LEU A 178 9.23 -5.14 -2.49
N ILE A 179 8.03 -4.89 -2.99
CA ILE A 179 7.38 -5.76 -3.98
C ILE A 179 7.93 -5.45 -5.36
N GLY A 180 8.28 -6.50 -6.12
CA GLY A 180 8.86 -6.39 -7.46
C GLY A 180 10.38 -6.20 -7.45
N ASP A 181 10.93 -5.68 -8.55
CA ASP A 181 12.36 -5.38 -8.67
C ASP A 181 12.68 -4.04 -8.00
N PRO A 182 13.53 -4.01 -6.95
CA PRO A 182 13.77 -2.78 -6.19
C PRO A 182 14.39 -1.66 -7.02
N GLN A 183 15.29 -1.98 -7.95
CA GLN A 183 15.90 -1.00 -8.84
C GLN A 183 14.83 -0.25 -9.64
N GLN A 184 13.97 -1.01 -10.31
CA GLN A 184 12.89 -0.46 -11.11
C GLN A 184 11.87 0.29 -10.25
N ARG A 185 11.47 -0.27 -9.12
CA ARG A 185 10.45 0.30 -8.23
C ARG A 185 10.88 1.64 -7.62
N TYR A 186 12.15 1.81 -7.30
CA TYR A 186 12.71 3.09 -6.84
C TYR A 186 12.84 4.11 -7.98
N GLN A 187 13.16 3.68 -9.20
CA GLN A 187 13.15 4.55 -10.37
C GLN A 187 11.75 5.06 -10.71
N GLU A 188 10.72 4.21 -10.59
CA GLU A 188 9.31 4.62 -10.78
C GLU A 188 8.87 5.67 -9.75
N ASP A 189 9.28 5.52 -8.49
CA ASP A 189 8.93 6.40 -7.38
C ASP A 189 10.04 6.44 -6.32
N PRO A 190 10.99 7.37 -6.42
CA PRO A 190 12.12 7.47 -5.49
C PRO A 190 11.70 7.71 -4.03
N VAL A 191 10.51 8.26 -3.76
CA VAL A 191 9.99 8.43 -2.40
C VAL A 191 9.86 7.10 -1.66
N ARG A 192 9.76 5.97 -2.38
CA ARG A 192 9.75 4.64 -1.76
C ARG A 192 11.01 4.34 -0.95
N MET A 193 12.16 4.96 -1.26
CA MET A 193 13.38 4.85 -0.46
C MET A 193 13.19 5.47 0.93
N LEU A 194 12.60 6.65 1.01
CA LEU A 194 12.26 7.29 2.29
C LEU A 194 11.17 6.52 3.04
N ARG A 195 10.19 5.98 2.32
CA ARG A 195 9.16 5.12 2.90
C ARG A 195 9.73 3.83 3.49
N ALA A 196 10.77 3.24 2.85
CA ALA A 196 11.48 2.09 3.37
C ALA A 196 12.10 2.39 4.74
N VAL A 197 12.82 3.50 4.87
CA VAL A 197 13.37 3.94 6.14
C VAL A 197 12.28 4.17 7.18
N ARG A 198 11.23 4.91 6.81
CA ARG A 198 10.12 5.24 7.71
C ARG A 198 9.43 4.00 8.27
N PHE A 199 9.11 3.02 7.42
CA PHE A 199 8.47 1.80 7.89
C PHE A 199 9.42 0.90 8.67
N ALA A 200 10.68 0.80 8.27
CA ALA A 200 11.68 0.04 9.01
C ALA A 200 11.85 0.57 10.44
N ALA A 201 12.04 1.89 10.60
CA ALA A 201 12.15 2.53 11.90
C ALA A 201 10.86 2.40 12.72
N LYS A 202 9.69 2.73 12.12
CA LYS A 202 8.39 2.66 12.82
C LYS A 202 8.06 1.26 13.34
N LEU A 203 8.37 0.22 12.57
CA LEU A 203 8.02 -1.15 12.89
C LEU A 203 9.12 -1.92 13.63
N ASN A 204 10.30 -1.31 13.76
CA ASN A 204 11.53 -1.97 14.22
C ASN A 204 11.82 -3.23 13.39
N PHE A 205 11.83 -3.05 12.05
CA PHE A 205 12.11 -4.09 11.07
C PHE A 205 13.44 -3.82 10.37
N GLY A 206 14.16 -4.89 10.02
CA GLY A 206 15.29 -4.79 9.10
C GLY A 206 14.80 -4.60 7.66
N ILE A 207 15.51 -3.78 6.86
CA ILE A 207 15.26 -3.71 5.42
C ILE A 207 15.93 -4.92 4.77
N GLU A 208 15.17 -5.66 3.96
CA GLU A 208 15.68 -6.82 3.25
C GLU A 208 16.83 -6.41 2.30
N LYS A 209 17.85 -7.27 2.19
CA LYS A 209 19.11 -6.95 1.52
C LYS A 209 18.94 -6.43 0.09
N HIS A 210 18.16 -7.13 -0.75
CA HIS A 210 17.93 -6.71 -2.13
C HIS A 210 17.10 -5.42 -2.23
N THR A 211 16.24 -5.18 -1.23
CA THR A 211 15.49 -3.93 -1.09
C THR A 211 16.42 -2.77 -0.73
N ALA A 212 17.44 -3.00 0.09
CA ALA A 212 18.39 -1.97 0.52
C ALA A 212 19.48 -1.66 -0.54
N GLU A 213 19.95 -2.69 -1.25
CA GLU A 213 21.11 -2.60 -2.17
C GLU A 213 21.06 -1.40 -3.14
N PRO A 214 19.96 -1.10 -3.86
CA PRO A 214 19.96 -0.02 -4.85
C PRO A 214 19.73 1.36 -4.25
N ILE A 215 19.41 1.49 -2.97
CA ILE A 215 19.02 2.77 -2.35
C ILE A 215 20.15 3.80 -2.49
N ARG A 216 21.39 3.44 -2.14
CA ARG A 216 22.54 4.34 -2.17
C ARG A 216 22.81 4.88 -3.57
N GLU A 217 22.75 4.02 -4.58
CA GLU A 217 22.96 4.40 -5.99
C GLU A 217 21.85 5.33 -6.49
N LEU A 218 20.61 5.06 -6.09
CA LEU A 218 19.42 5.79 -6.56
C LEU A 218 19.05 7.00 -5.70
N ALA A 219 19.70 7.21 -4.57
CA ALA A 219 19.45 8.34 -3.65
C ALA A 219 19.42 9.72 -4.36
N PRO A 220 20.30 10.01 -5.34
CA PRO A 220 20.26 11.29 -6.07
C PRO A 220 18.93 11.59 -6.75
N MET A 221 18.14 10.57 -7.12
CA MET A 221 16.81 10.74 -7.76
C MET A 221 15.80 11.45 -6.84
N LEU A 222 16.02 11.49 -5.52
CA LEU A 222 15.18 12.25 -4.60
C LEU A 222 15.16 13.75 -4.93
N ARG A 223 16.20 14.27 -5.56
CA ARG A 223 16.28 15.68 -5.98
C ARG A 223 15.24 16.04 -7.04
N GLU A 224 14.74 15.06 -7.76
CA GLU A 224 13.73 15.24 -8.80
C GLU A 224 12.30 15.21 -8.26
N ILE A 225 12.10 14.89 -6.98
CA ILE A 225 10.78 14.84 -6.34
C ILE A 225 10.28 16.26 -6.09
N PRO A 226 9.01 16.59 -6.38
CA PRO A 226 8.42 17.88 -6.03
C PRO A 226 8.59 18.17 -4.53
N SER A 227 9.06 19.39 -4.22
CA SER A 227 9.39 19.79 -2.85
C SER A 227 8.26 19.57 -1.85
N ALA A 228 7.01 19.84 -2.25
CA ALA A 228 5.85 19.62 -1.39
C ALA A 228 5.69 18.15 -0.99
N ARG A 229 5.86 17.22 -1.95
CA ARG A 229 5.76 15.78 -1.68
C ARG A 229 6.91 15.29 -0.82
N LEU A 230 8.13 15.77 -1.09
CA LEU A 230 9.31 15.44 -0.30
C LEU A 230 9.14 15.93 1.14
N PHE A 231 8.65 17.16 1.32
CA PHE A 231 8.41 17.74 2.64
C PHE A 231 7.37 16.95 3.44
N GLU A 232 6.26 16.55 2.83
CA GLU A 232 5.25 15.70 3.48
C GLU A 232 5.84 14.37 3.98
N GLU A 233 6.71 13.73 3.18
CA GLU A 233 7.33 12.47 3.59
C GLU A 233 8.38 12.69 4.69
N VAL A 234 9.16 13.77 4.64
CA VAL A 234 10.10 14.16 5.68
C VAL A 234 9.38 14.42 7.01
N LEU A 235 8.24 15.10 7.01
CA LEU A 235 7.43 15.27 8.21
C LEU A 235 7.00 13.91 8.79
N LYS A 236 6.56 12.98 7.95
CA LYS A 236 6.17 11.64 8.39
C LYS A 236 7.34 10.83 8.94
N LEU A 237 8.55 11.01 8.40
CA LEU A 237 9.77 10.37 8.89
C LEU A 237 10.07 10.76 10.35
N PHE A 238 10.03 12.06 10.67
CA PHE A 238 10.46 12.55 11.96
C PHE A 238 9.36 12.72 13.01
N LEU A 239 8.09 12.87 12.58
CA LEU A 239 6.96 13.01 13.49
C LEU A 239 6.30 11.67 13.86
N SER A 240 6.85 10.55 13.41
CA SER A 240 6.31 9.20 13.71
C SER A 240 6.66 8.66 15.10
N GLY A 241 7.49 9.37 15.88
CA GLY A 241 7.95 8.95 17.20
C GLY A 241 9.26 8.14 17.22
N ASN A 242 9.86 7.87 16.06
CA ASN A 242 11.11 7.10 15.90
C ASN A 242 12.19 7.92 15.21
N ALA A 243 12.34 9.21 15.58
CA ALA A 243 13.21 10.14 14.86
C ALA A 243 14.70 9.75 14.91
N SER A 244 15.18 9.23 16.04
CA SER A 244 16.58 8.78 16.20
C SER A 244 16.90 7.63 15.24
N ASP A 245 16.14 6.55 15.32
CA ASP A 245 16.34 5.37 14.47
C ASP A 245 16.19 5.72 12.99
N THR A 246 15.23 6.60 12.67
CA THR A 246 15.03 7.13 11.32
C THR A 246 16.26 7.86 10.82
N PHE A 247 16.85 8.74 11.64
CA PHE A 247 18.03 9.51 11.27
C PHE A 247 19.25 8.62 11.05
N GLU A 248 19.50 7.66 11.96
CA GLU A 248 20.57 6.69 11.81
C GLU A 248 20.45 5.89 10.51
N MET A 249 19.26 5.38 10.20
CA MET A 249 19.03 4.66 8.94
C MET A 249 19.21 5.53 7.70
N LEU A 250 18.81 6.82 7.74
CA LEU A 250 19.04 7.76 6.63
C LEU A 250 20.53 7.97 6.38
N VAL A 251 21.32 8.10 7.44
CA VAL A 251 22.79 8.25 7.34
C VAL A 251 23.43 6.97 6.79
N ASP A 252 23.07 5.82 7.33
CA ASP A 252 23.60 4.51 6.91
C ASP A 252 23.33 4.20 5.44
N LEU A 253 22.18 4.65 4.93
CA LEU A 253 21.75 4.45 3.54
C LEU A 253 22.15 5.61 2.61
N GLU A 254 22.88 6.61 3.11
CA GLU A 254 23.29 7.81 2.36
C GLU A 254 22.12 8.60 1.75
N LEU A 255 20.99 8.64 2.46
CA LEU A 255 19.78 9.38 2.10
C LEU A 255 19.70 10.76 2.76
N PHE A 256 20.72 11.12 3.55
CA PHE A 256 20.80 12.38 4.29
C PHE A 256 21.99 13.22 3.82
#